data_ddf76cd5ee78c85c9b1930d656ab3079
#
_entry.id   ddf76cd5ee78c85c9b1930d656ab3079
#
_cell.length_a   1.000
_cell.length_b   1.000
_cell.length_c   1.000
_cell.angle_alpha   90.00
_cell.angle_beta   90.00
_cell.angle_gamma   90.00
#
_symmetry.space_group_name_H-M   'P 1'
#
loop_
_entity.id
_entity.type
_entity.pdbx_description
1 polymer ?
#
loop_
_entity_poly.entity_id
_entity_poly.type
_entity_poly.pdbx_seq_one_letter_code
_entity_poly.pdbx_strand_id
1 'polypeptide(L)'
;MDCSVFICAEKCHFHWIDKCFCDMIHIGAIYDTNGKEKFMLISGKIITGILTAAVMAAGNGTPTPDTGTLLQKANGTMSQVESMSVMTERQMDVAFDGEITSTIIQSDIDTIAKPFKANVDVVVIRNGEVAQRYGTYAVESGEGIDTYSEMEGKWVHEAGTIADISQYDIWTQKDLFLNHLSSFVVDGAEEINGIQTTKISGVLTGEAMEKVLETSGIDLVFGGLGWSLDELDTELEAMEELPVSLWISPDGYLICYEFDITDRMQAALDNLSGTEENFQTIVKTKLRVTCSNFNEISDFEIPKEITSGAVEFEEFWQEMM
;
A
#
# COMPACT_ATOMS: atom_id res chain seq x y z
N MET A 1 40.16 3.14 4.02
CA MET A 1 39.61 1.82 4.40
C MET A 1 38.58 1.49 3.32
N ASP A 2 38.96 0.57 2.43
CA ASP A 2 38.17 0.19 1.27
C ASP A 2 36.99 -0.68 1.72
N CYS A 3 35.77 -0.22 1.52
CA CYS A 3 34.58 -1.07 1.59
C CYS A 3 34.40 -1.73 0.23
N SER A 4 34.83 -2.98 0.12
CA SER A 4 34.56 -3.83 -1.04
C SER A 4 33.11 -4.33 -0.94
N VAL A 5 32.24 -3.82 -1.79
CA VAL A 5 30.88 -4.34 -1.98
C VAL A 5 30.99 -5.64 -2.77
N PHE A 6 30.68 -6.78 -2.15
CA PHE A 6 30.49 -8.04 -2.85
C PHE A 6 29.06 -8.06 -3.42
N ILE A 7 28.94 -7.94 -4.73
CA ILE A 7 27.67 -8.11 -5.45
C ILE A 7 27.48 -9.61 -5.66
N CYS A 8 26.50 -10.21 -5.01
CA CYS A 8 26.05 -11.56 -5.28
C CYS A 8 24.99 -11.50 -6.38
N ALA A 9 25.36 -11.84 -7.62
CA ALA A 9 24.55 -11.66 -8.82
C ALA A 9 23.74 -12.90 -9.23
N GLU A 10 23.18 -13.65 -8.30
CA GLU A 10 22.36 -14.82 -8.66
C GLU A 10 21.14 -14.93 -7.74
N LYS A 11 20.09 -14.20 -8.01
CA LYS A 11 18.67 -14.40 -7.64
C LYS A 11 17.87 -13.11 -7.44
N CYS A 12 18.07 -12.10 -8.27
CA CYS A 12 17.30 -10.85 -8.16
C CYS A 12 16.30 -10.73 -9.30
N HIS A 13 15.23 -11.53 -9.30
CA HIS A 13 14.15 -11.39 -10.27
C HIS A 13 12.86 -10.78 -9.69
N PHE A 14 12.80 -10.42 -8.41
CA PHE A 14 11.52 -10.04 -7.78
C PHE A 14 11.51 -8.74 -6.95
N HIS A 15 12.56 -7.91 -6.93
CA HIS A 15 12.66 -6.81 -5.95
C HIS A 15 12.99 -5.44 -6.56
N TRP A 16 12.19 -5.00 -7.45
CA TRP A 16 12.57 -3.95 -8.37
C TRP A 16 12.18 -2.54 -7.96
N ILE A 17 10.95 -2.35 -7.52
CA ILE A 17 10.46 -1.08 -7.00
C ILE A 17 11.14 -0.74 -5.67
N ASP A 18 11.44 -1.76 -4.86
CA ASP A 18 12.09 -1.60 -3.56
C ASP A 18 13.52 -1.07 -3.64
N LYS A 19 14.30 -1.52 -4.64
CA LYS A 19 15.70 -1.10 -4.75
C LYS A 19 15.84 0.35 -5.21
N CYS A 20 15.01 0.80 -6.13
CA CYS A 20 14.93 2.23 -6.49
C CYS A 20 14.48 3.09 -5.32
N PHE A 21 13.60 2.55 -4.45
CA PHE A 21 13.12 3.27 -3.27
C PHE A 21 14.20 3.38 -2.18
N CYS A 22 15.01 2.33 -1.96
CA CYS A 22 16.12 2.37 -0.99
C CYS A 22 17.25 3.29 -1.42
N ASP A 23 17.61 3.32 -2.70
CA ASP A 23 18.72 4.17 -3.19
C ASP A 23 18.30 5.65 -3.32
N MET A 24 17.01 5.96 -3.48
CA MET A 24 16.48 7.33 -3.47
C MET A 24 16.29 7.90 -2.06
N ILE A 25 16.31 7.08 -1.01
CA ILE A 25 16.23 7.54 0.38
C ILE A 25 17.66 7.70 0.95
N HIS A 26 18.52 8.42 0.27
CA HIS A 26 19.69 8.96 0.90
C HIS A 26 19.24 10.04 1.89
N ILE A 27 19.23 9.71 3.18
CA ILE A 27 19.14 10.70 4.25
C ILE A 27 20.39 11.56 4.13
N GLY A 28 20.29 12.67 3.41
CA GLY A 28 21.32 13.67 3.38
C GLY A 28 21.40 14.34 4.75
N ALA A 29 22.29 13.86 5.61
CA ALA A 29 22.65 14.62 6.80
C ALA A 29 23.26 15.95 6.33
N ILE A 30 22.56 17.06 6.55
CA ILE A 30 23.09 18.40 6.28
C ILE A 30 24.00 18.75 7.46
N TYR A 31 25.30 18.72 7.21
CA TYR A 31 26.29 19.16 8.17
C TYR A 31 26.47 20.69 8.06
N ASP A 32 26.56 21.37 9.21
CA ASP A 32 26.96 22.77 9.23
C ASP A 32 28.46 22.90 8.92
N THR A 33 28.91 24.13 8.70
CA THR A 33 30.33 24.46 8.39
C THR A 33 31.32 24.07 9.48
N ASN A 34 30.87 23.50 10.60
CA ASN A 34 31.67 23.03 11.73
C ASN A 34 31.50 21.51 11.98
N GLY A 35 30.83 20.77 11.07
CA GLY A 35 30.70 19.32 11.14
C GLY A 35 29.73 18.81 12.25
N LYS A 36 28.79 19.65 12.70
CA LYS A 36 27.73 19.24 13.65
C LYS A 36 26.40 19.12 12.91
N GLU A 37 25.68 18.04 13.20
CA GLU A 37 24.32 17.85 12.72
C GLU A 37 23.39 18.93 13.26
N LYS A 38 22.66 19.57 12.37
CA LYS A 38 21.71 20.61 12.73
C LYS A 38 20.33 20.21 12.28
N PHE A 39 19.50 19.78 13.24
CA PHE A 39 18.08 19.56 13.03
C PHE A 39 17.34 20.89 13.06
N MET A 40 16.56 21.18 12.04
CA MET A 40 15.72 22.36 11.97
C MET A 40 14.30 21.97 12.38
N LEU A 41 13.91 22.33 13.59
CA LEU A 41 12.55 22.19 14.10
C LEU A 41 11.62 23.15 13.36
N ILE A 42 10.70 22.62 12.55
CA ILE A 42 9.53 23.37 12.07
C ILE A 42 8.32 22.89 12.87
N SER A 43 7.86 23.76 13.75
CA SER A 43 6.68 23.57 14.58
C SER A 43 5.41 23.66 13.72
N GLY A 44 4.85 22.52 13.33
CA GLY A 44 3.54 22.41 12.67
C GLY A 44 2.44 22.12 13.70
N LYS A 45 1.45 23.01 13.80
CA LYS A 45 0.28 22.82 14.67
C LYS A 45 -0.55 21.65 14.17
N ILE A 46 -0.65 20.60 14.97
CA ILE A 46 -1.55 19.47 14.77
C ILE A 46 -2.99 19.98 14.99
N ILE A 47 -3.81 19.95 13.93
CA ILE A 47 -5.26 20.11 14.05
C ILE A 47 -5.82 18.69 14.25
N THR A 48 -6.00 18.31 15.49
CA THR A 48 -6.70 17.08 15.86
C THR A 48 -8.21 17.35 15.76
N GLY A 49 -8.80 16.97 14.64
CA GLY A 49 -10.25 16.97 14.45
C GLY A 49 -10.81 15.57 14.69
N ILE A 50 -10.96 15.16 15.94
CA ILE A 50 -11.77 13.98 16.28
C ILE A 50 -13.23 14.45 16.29
N LEU A 51 -13.98 14.18 15.22
CA LEU A 51 -15.43 14.28 15.22
C LEU A 51 -16.00 12.89 15.51
N THR A 52 -16.13 12.55 16.78
CA THR A 52 -16.94 11.42 17.22
C THR A 52 -18.41 11.86 17.20
N ALA A 53 -19.10 11.69 16.08
CA ALA A 53 -20.53 11.79 16.02
C ALA A 53 -21.14 10.40 16.25
N ALA A 54 -21.37 10.06 17.52
CA ALA A 54 -22.24 8.95 17.87
C ALA A 54 -23.68 9.37 17.57
N VAL A 55 -24.19 9.10 16.38
CA VAL A 55 -25.63 9.18 16.10
C VAL A 55 -26.28 7.91 16.61
N MET A 56 -26.81 7.96 17.82
CA MET A 56 -27.79 6.99 18.29
C MET A 56 -29.09 7.23 17.50
N ALA A 57 -29.25 6.61 16.34
CA ALA A 57 -30.54 6.49 15.69
C ALA A 57 -31.33 5.39 16.38
N ALA A 58 -32.11 5.75 17.39
CA ALA A 58 -33.20 4.91 17.88
C ALA A 58 -34.31 4.96 16.83
N GLY A 59 -34.56 3.86 16.12
CA GLY A 59 -35.73 3.81 15.27
C GLY A 59 -35.81 2.60 14.36
N ASN A 60 -36.71 1.70 14.68
CA ASN A 60 -37.23 0.60 13.87
C ASN A 60 -36.20 -0.44 13.37
N GLY A 61 -36.18 -1.55 14.08
CA GLY A 61 -35.37 -2.72 13.80
C GLY A 61 -35.61 -3.31 12.40
N THR A 62 -34.88 -2.81 11.42
CA THR A 62 -34.52 -3.64 10.29
C THR A 62 -33.57 -4.71 10.83
N PRO A 63 -33.83 -6.00 10.60
CA PRO A 63 -32.92 -7.05 11.03
C PRO A 63 -31.54 -6.75 10.44
N THR A 64 -30.52 -6.70 11.29
CA THR A 64 -29.13 -6.63 10.85
C THR A 64 -28.92 -7.78 9.87
N PRO A 65 -28.48 -7.54 8.63
CA PRO A 65 -28.24 -8.62 7.67
C PRO A 65 -27.31 -9.63 8.30
N ASP A 66 -27.59 -10.91 8.11
CA ASP A 66 -26.64 -11.96 8.42
C ASP A 66 -25.32 -11.67 7.65
N THR A 67 -24.21 -11.68 8.36
CA THR A 67 -22.91 -11.26 7.83
C THR A 67 -22.51 -12.07 6.60
N GLY A 68 -22.80 -13.39 6.61
CA GLY A 68 -22.56 -14.26 5.46
C GLY A 68 -23.35 -13.81 4.21
N THR A 69 -24.60 -13.39 4.41
CA THR A 69 -25.44 -12.84 3.34
C THR A 69 -24.86 -11.53 2.79
N LEU A 70 -24.31 -10.67 3.66
CA LEU A 70 -23.71 -9.40 3.24
C LEU A 70 -22.43 -9.63 2.42
N LEU A 71 -21.53 -10.50 2.87
CA LEU A 71 -20.32 -10.86 2.13
C LEU A 71 -20.66 -11.54 0.78
N GLN A 72 -21.63 -12.44 0.76
CA GLN A 72 -22.09 -13.07 -0.48
C GLN A 72 -22.66 -12.04 -1.46
N LYS A 73 -23.45 -11.08 -0.97
CA LYS A 73 -23.94 -9.97 -1.79
C LYS A 73 -22.79 -9.15 -2.34
N ALA A 74 -21.82 -8.79 -1.49
CA ALA A 74 -20.66 -8.02 -1.91
C ALA A 74 -19.85 -8.75 -2.98
N ASN A 75 -19.59 -10.04 -2.80
CA ASN A 75 -18.90 -10.84 -3.80
C ASN A 75 -19.68 -10.87 -5.14
N GLY A 76 -20.99 -11.06 -5.09
CA GLY A 76 -21.85 -11.04 -6.28
C GLY A 76 -21.84 -9.68 -7.00
N THR A 77 -21.91 -8.57 -6.26
CA THR A 77 -21.85 -7.22 -6.84
C THR A 77 -20.44 -6.92 -7.40
N MET A 78 -19.40 -7.16 -6.63
CA MET A 78 -18.02 -6.85 -7.02
C MET A 78 -17.52 -7.73 -8.19
N SER A 79 -18.11 -8.91 -8.40
CA SER A 79 -17.79 -9.77 -9.56
C SER A 79 -18.32 -9.20 -10.90
N GLN A 80 -19.22 -8.23 -10.84
CA GLN A 80 -19.77 -7.54 -12.03
C GLN A 80 -19.09 -6.19 -12.28
N VAL A 81 -18.13 -5.81 -11.46
CA VAL A 81 -17.37 -4.59 -11.64
C VAL A 81 -16.26 -4.87 -12.66
N GLU A 82 -16.23 -4.05 -13.72
CA GLU A 82 -15.24 -4.16 -14.81
C GLU A 82 -14.20 -3.03 -14.74
N SER A 83 -14.53 -1.92 -14.06
CA SER A 83 -13.61 -0.80 -13.84
C SER A 83 -13.92 -0.09 -12.50
N MET A 84 -12.93 0.55 -11.90
CA MET A 84 -13.10 1.34 -10.68
C MET A 84 -11.92 2.29 -10.45
N SER A 85 -12.16 3.33 -9.67
CA SER A 85 -11.10 4.14 -9.06
C SER A 85 -10.79 3.63 -7.66
N VAL A 86 -9.53 3.56 -7.32
CA VAL A 86 -9.03 3.08 -6.03
C VAL A 86 -8.03 4.06 -5.47
N MET A 87 -8.19 4.44 -4.21
CA MET A 87 -7.19 5.16 -3.45
C MET A 87 -6.60 4.21 -2.41
N THR A 88 -5.29 4.02 -2.44
CA THR A 88 -4.56 3.28 -1.40
C THR A 88 -3.78 4.24 -0.53
N GLU A 89 -3.76 4.00 0.77
CA GLU A 89 -2.96 4.72 1.73
C GLU A 89 -2.19 3.72 2.59
N ARG A 90 -0.88 3.69 2.45
CA ARG A 90 0.05 2.91 3.27
C ARG A 90 0.74 3.86 4.21
N GLN A 91 0.55 3.69 5.50
CA GLN A 91 1.12 4.56 6.52
C GLN A 91 2.07 3.77 7.41
N MET A 92 3.22 4.36 7.68
CA MET A 92 4.14 3.91 8.72
C MET A 92 4.63 5.10 9.54
N ASP A 93 4.46 4.99 10.85
CA ASP A 93 4.97 5.94 11.82
C ASP A 93 5.96 5.22 12.73
N VAL A 94 7.18 5.73 12.80
CA VAL A 94 8.27 5.18 13.62
C VAL A 94 8.75 6.26 14.58
N ALA A 95 8.84 5.95 15.86
CA ALA A 95 9.47 6.81 16.84
C ALA A 95 10.94 6.41 17.01
N PHE A 96 11.83 7.39 16.99
CA PHE A 96 13.26 7.27 17.29
C PHE A 96 13.63 8.35 18.30
N ASP A 97 14.16 7.95 19.45
CA ASP A 97 14.50 8.87 20.56
C ASP A 97 13.34 9.82 20.96
N GLY A 98 12.10 9.34 20.81
CA GLY A 98 10.90 10.12 21.15
C GLY A 98 10.41 11.06 20.04
N GLU A 99 11.09 11.14 18.92
CA GLU A 99 10.64 11.85 17.72
C GLU A 99 9.95 10.87 16.74
N ILE A 100 8.75 11.23 16.25
CA ILE A 100 8.00 10.41 15.31
C ILE A 100 8.30 10.86 13.90
N THR A 101 8.72 9.92 13.06
CA THR A 101 8.77 10.09 11.60
C THR A 101 7.57 9.36 11.01
N SER A 102 6.75 10.10 10.26
CA SER A 102 5.59 9.56 9.55
C SER A 102 5.89 9.49 8.06
N THR A 103 5.65 8.33 7.47
CA THR A 103 5.69 8.12 6.01
C THR A 103 4.34 7.60 5.56
N ILE A 104 3.75 8.27 4.56
CA ILE A 104 2.52 7.85 3.90
C ILE A 104 2.81 7.71 2.42
N ILE A 105 2.49 6.57 1.84
CA ILE A 105 2.46 6.35 0.39
C ILE A 105 0.99 6.28 -0.02
N GLN A 106 0.57 7.28 -0.75
CA GLN A 106 -0.78 7.35 -1.31
C GLN A 106 -0.71 7.05 -2.81
N SER A 107 -1.59 6.15 -3.29
CA SER A 107 -1.73 5.89 -4.72
C SER A 107 -3.19 6.09 -5.13
N ASP A 108 -3.41 6.92 -6.15
CA ASP A 108 -4.69 7.06 -6.83
C ASP A 108 -4.63 6.24 -8.12
N ILE A 109 -5.53 5.27 -8.26
CA ILE A 109 -5.49 4.24 -9.31
C ILE A 109 -6.82 4.23 -10.05
N ASP A 110 -6.82 4.49 -11.36
CA ASP A 110 -7.92 4.14 -12.24
C ASP A 110 -7.61 2.81 -12.92
N THR A 111 -8.47 1.80 -12.73
CA THR A 111 -8.19 0.45 -13.23
C THR A 111 -9.35 -0.17 -13.98
N ILE A 112 -9.02 -0.96 -14.98
CA ILE A 112 -9.92 -1.79 -15.80
C ILE A 112 -9.47 -3.24 -15.67
N ALA A 113 -10.45 -4.14 -15.44
CA ALA A 113 -10.14 -5.55 -15.18
C ALA A 113 -9.72 -6.33 -16.43
N LYS A 114 -10.37 -6.06 -17.59
CA LYS A 114 -10.15 -6.84 -18.82
C LYS A 114 -10.37 -5.99 -20.07
N PRO A 115 -9.35 -5.85 -20.98
CA PRO A 115 -7.95 -6.20 -20.65
C PRO A 115 -7.47 -5.40 -19.45
N PHE A 116 -6.51 -5.94 -18.69
CA PHE A 116 -6.00 -5.22 -17.51
C PHE A 116 -5.35 -3.91 -17.93
N LYS A 117 -5.76 -2.82 -17.25
CA LYS A 117 -5.15 -1.51 -17.39
C LYS A 117 -5.16 -0.82 -16.03
N ALA A 118 -4.09 -0.15 -15.70
CA ALA A 118 -4.01 0.74 -14.54
C ALA A 118 -3.30 2.04 -14.92
N ASN A 119 -3.86 3.15 -14.49
CA ASN A 119 -3.22 4.47 -14.46
C ASN A 119 -3.08 4.86 -13.01
N VAL A 120 -1.85 5.10 -12.56
CA VAL A 120 -1.50 5.24 -11.14
C VAL A 120 -0.75 6.55 -10.93
N ASP A 121 -1.24 7.39 -10.03
CA ASP A 121 -0.53 8.53 -9.48
C ASP A 121 -0.10 8.23 -8.05
N VAL A 122 1.19 8.27 -7.77
CA VAL A 122 1.76 8.01 -6.44
C VAL A 122 2.29 9.28 -5.81
N VAL A 123 1.96 9.48 -4.53
CA VAL A 123 2.47 10.57 -3.71
C VAL A 123 3.08 9.99 -2.44
N VAL A 124 4.35 10.27 -2.21
CA VAL A 124 5.03 9.97 -0.96
C VAL A 124 5.03 11.21 -0.08
N ILE A 125 4.44 11.09 1.10
CA ILE A 125 4.35 12.16 2.08
C ILE A 125 5.22 11.78 3.28
N ARG A 126 6.12 12.66 3.68
CA ARG A 126 6.98 12.47 4.83
C ARG A 126 6.81 13.62 5.81
N ASN A 127 6.43 13.29 7.05
CA ASN A 127 6.15 14.29 8.10
C ASN A 127 5.16 15.38 7.67
N GLY A 128 4.16 15.01 6.84
CA GLY A 128 3.14 15.91 6.33
C GLY A 128 3.55 16.73 5.12
N GLU A 129 4.75 16.56 4.58
CA GLU A 129 5.23 17.23 3.36
C GLU A 129 5.35 16.24 2.20
N VAL A 130 4.99 16.67 1.00
CA VAL A 130 5.17 15.85 -0.21
C VAL A 130 6.66 15.72 -0.50
N ALA A 131 7.20 14.51 -0.34
CA ALA A 131 8.59 14.20 -0.62
C ALA A 131 8.81 13.82 -2.09
N GLN A 132 7.82 13.11 -2.69
CA GLN A 132 7.94 12.63 -4.07
C GLN A 132 6.55 12.49 -4.72
N ARG A 133 6.52 12.60 -6.05
CA ARG A 133 5.39 12.22 -6.91
C ARG A 133 5.91 11.51 -8.13
N TYR A 134 5.20 10.48 -8.59
CA TYR A 134 5.47 9.82 -9.86
C TYR A 134 4.21 9.14 -10.39
N GLY A 135 4.16 8.95 -11.72
CA GLY A 135 3.09 8.25 -12.40
C GLY A 135 3.52 6.87 -12.88
N THR A 136 2.58 5.95 -13.00
CA THR A 136 2.78 4.64 -13.61
C THR A 136 1.57 4.28 -14.45
N TYR A 137 1.81 3.78 -15.66
CA TYR A 137 0.82 3.08 -16.48
C TYR A 137 1.18 1.60 -16.53
N ALA A 138 0.18 0.74 -16.41
CA ALA A 138 0.34 -0.70 -16.61
C ALA A 138 -0.78 -1.19 -17.53
N VAL A 139 -0.43 -1.93 -18.57
CA VAL A 139 -1.40 -2.44 -19.54
C VAL A 139 -1.08 -3.88 -19.92
N GLU A 140 -2.13 -4.69 -20.07
CA GLU A 140 -2.01 -6.05 -20.58
C GLU A 140 -1.46 -6.04 -22.02
N SER A 141 -0.41 -6.81 -22.28
CA SER A 141 0.30 -6.88 -23.54
C SER A 141 0.69 -8.33 -23.83
N GLY A 142 0.01 -8.96 -24.79
CA GLY A 142 0.26 -10.36 -25.11
C GLY A 142 -0.04 -11.30 -23.94
N GLU A 143 0.99 -11.95 -23.39
CA GLU A 143 0.88 -12.83 -22.21
C GLU A 143 1.39 -12.16 -20.92
N GLY A 144 1.75 -10.87 -20.98
CA GLY A 144 2.35 -10.12 -19.89
C GLY A 144 1.71 -8.76 -19.64
N ILE A 145 2.45 -7.94 -18.94
CA ILE A 145 2.11 -6.55 -18.64
C ILE A 145 3.25 -5.65 -19.11
N ASP A 146 2.91 -4.60 -19.87
CA ASP A 146 3.84 -3.50 -20.14
C ASP A 146 3.60 -2.42 -19.10
N THR A 147 4.66 -2.01 -18.39
CA THR A 147 4.65 -0.90 -17.44
C THR A 147 5.45 0.28 -17.96
N TYR A 148 4.97 1.47 -17.65
CA TYR A 148 5.66 2.74 -17.91
C TYR A 148 5.64 3.53 -16.62
N SER A 149 6.79 3.66 -15.96
CA SER A 149 6.91 4.36 -14.68
C SER A 149 7.80 5.58 -14.80
N GLU A 150 7.39 6.67 -14.16
CA GLU A 150 8.21 7.89 -14.09
C GLU A 150 9.29 7.72 -13.02
N MET A 151 10.56 7.71 -13.45
CA MET A 151 11.73 7.58 -12.60
C MET A 151 12.73 8.70 -12.92
N GLU A 152 13.14 9.48 -11.94
CA GLU A 152 14.09 10.59 -12.11
C GLU A 152 13.72 11.56 -13.27
N GLY A 153 12.40 11.78 -13.47
CA GLY A 153 11.86 12.64 -14.53
C GLY A 153 11.94 12.04 -15.94
N LYS A 154 12.24 10.75 -16.07
CA LYS A 154 12.17 9.98 -17.31
C LYS A 154 11.09 8.93 -17.21
N TRP A 155 10.43 8.64 -18.32
CA TRP A 155 9.57 7.46 -18.42
C TRP A 155 10.42 6.22 -18.73
N VAL A 156 10.23 5.17 -17.96
CA VAL A 156 10.95 3.90 -18.06
C VAL A 156 9.95 2.81 -18.39
N HIS A 157 10.21 2.05 -19.45
CA HIS A 157 9.40 0.92 -19.89
C HIS A 157 9.97 -0.40 -19.37
N GLU A 158 9.10 -1.25 -18.89
CA GLU A 158 9.43 -2.62 -18.49
C GLU A 158 8.32 -3.57 -18.91
N ALA A 159 8.69 -4.71 -19.48
CA ALA A 159 7.79 -5.81 -19.75
C ALA A 159 7.89 -6.86 -18.63
N GLY A 160 6.78 -7.19 -18.03
CA GLY A 160 6.71 -8.09 -16.89
C GLY A 160 5.43 -8.91 -16.82
N THR A 161 5.03 -9.26 -15.61
CA THR A 161 3.81 -10.02 -15.32
C THR A 161 2.93 -9.23 -14.34
N ILE A 162 1.69 -9.68 -14.11
CA ILE A 162 0.80 -9.08 -13.11
C ILE A 162 1.40 -9.20 -11.69
N ALA A 163 2.24 -10.18 -11.43
CA ALA A 163 2.90 -10.35 -10.15
C ALA A 163 3.90 -9.22 -9.86
N ASP A 164 4.54 -8.67 -10.90
CA ASP A 164 5.52 -7.59 -10.77
C ASP A 164 4.88 -6.24 -10.43
N ILE A 165 3.57 -6.14 -10.60
CA ILE A 165 2.76 -4.95 -10.27
C ILE A 165 1.64 -5.29 -9.28
N SER A 166 1.82 -6.33 -8.48
CA SER A 166 0.79 -6.88 -7.59
C SER A 166 0.19 -5.86 -6.63
N GLN A 167 0.95 -4.84 -6.21
CA GLN A 167 0.47 -3.73 -5.38
C GLN A 167 -0.62 -2.86 -6.06
N TYR A 168 -0.81 -2.98 -7.37
CA TYR A 168 -1.87 -2.32 -8.15
C TYR A 168 -2.98 -3.30 -8.56
N ASP A 169 -2.80 -4.62 -8.32
CA ASP A 169 -3.82 -5.65 -8.59
C ASP A 169 -4.87 -5.73 -7.48
N ILE A 170 -5.68 -4.68 -7.39
CA ILE A 170 -6.80 -4.60 -6.43
C ILE A 170 -7.86 -5.68 -6.70
N TRP A 171 -7.92 -6.21 -7.93
CA TRP A 171 -8.87 -7.26 -8.31
C TRP A 171 -8.60 -8.56 -7.56
N THR A 172 -7.35 -8.99 -7.47
CA THR A 172 -6.96 -10.15 -6.65
C THR A 172 -7.17 -9.89 -5.16
N GLN A 173 -6.77 -8.72 -4.65
CA GLN A 173 -6.91 -8.39 -3.23
C GLN A 173 -8.38 -8.43 -2.78
N LYS A 174 -9.31 -7.78 -3.51
CA LYS A 174 -10.74 -7.79 -3.15
C LYS A 174 -11.33 -9.20 -3.10
N ASP A 175 -10.90 -10.08 -4.03
CA ASP A 175 -11.37 -11.47 -4.07
C ASP A 175 -10.88 -12.25 -2.84
N LEU A 176 -9.65 -12.02 -2.37
CA LEU A 176 -9.13 -12.61 -1.15
C LEU A 176 -9.96 -12.20 0.07
N PHE A 177 -10.26 -10.92 0.22
CA PHE A 177 -11.08 -10.44 1.35
C PHE A 177 -12.51 -10.98 1.31
N LEU A 178 -13.17 -10.95 0.16
CA LEU A 178 -14.57 -11.35 0.07
C LEU A 178 -14.81 -12.86 0.16
N ASN A 179 -13.81 -13.68 -0.20
CA ASN A 179 -13.95 -15.14 -0.25
C ASN A 179 -13.28 -15.88 0.92
N HIS A 180 -12.28 -15.26 1.59
CA HIS A 180 -11.46 -15.95 2.59
C HIS A 180 -11.54 -15.34 3.99
N LEU A 181 -12.27 -14.24 4.17
CA LEU A 181 -12.47 -13.66 5.50
C LEU A 181 -13.20 -14.63 6.41
N SER A 182 -12.66 -14.85 7.59
CA SER A 182 -13.23 -15.74 8.62
C SER A 182 -13.45 -14.99 9.94
N SER A 183 -14.15 -15.63 10.88
CA SER A 183 -14.38 -15.08 12.24
C SER A 183 -14.95 -13.65 12.24
N PHE A 184 -15.85 -13.35 11.30
CA PHE A 184 -16.31 -12.00 11.03
C PHE A 184 -17.49 -11.60 11.91
N VAL A 185 -17.51 -10.29 12.27
CA VAL A 185 -18.54 -9.64 13.09
C VAL A 185 -18.99 -8.37 12.42
N VAL A 186 -20.28 -8.03 12.51
CA VAL A 186 -20.79 -6.71 12.11
C VAL A 186 -20.54 -5.72 13.24
N ASP A 187 -19.70 -4.72 12.99
CA ASP A 187 -19.38 -3.67 13.98
C ASP A 187 -20.41 -2.53 14.01
N GLY A 188 -21.18 -2.37 12.93
CA GLY A 188 -22.19 -1.34 12.81
C GLY A 188 -22.20 -0.62 11.46
N ALA A 189 -22.89 0.51 11.43
CA ALA A 189 -22.96 1.38 10.25
C ALA A 189 -21.96 2.53 10.38
N GLU A 190 -21.28 2.84 9.29
CA GLU A 190 -20.31 3.94 9.19
C GLU A 190 -20.41 4.59 7.81
N GLU A 191 -20.22 5.91 7.76
CA GLU A 191 -20.20 6.64 6.49
C GLU A 191 -18.76 6.78 5.97
N ILE A 192 -18.54 6.32 4.74
CA ILE A 192 -17.27 6.47 4.03
C ILE A 192 -17.50 7.30 2.78
N ASN A 193 -16.87 8.47 2.69
CA ASN A 193 -16.98 9.40 1.56
C ASN A 193 -18.44 9.75 1.16
N GLY A 194 -19.32 9.92 2.16
CA GLY A 194 -20.73 10.21 1.94
C GLY A 194 -21.59 8.99 1.63
N ILE A 195 -21.03 7.79 1.60
CA ILE A 195 -21.74 6.53 1.37
C ILE A 195 -21.97 5.83 2.71
N GLN A 196 -23.24 5.54 3.04
CA GLN A 196 -23.57 4.71 4.20
C GLN A 196 -23.10 3.27 3.95
N THR A 197 -22.33 2.73 4.87
CA THR A 197 -21.79 1.37 4.78
C THR A 197 -22.06 0.57 6.04
N THR A 198 -21.96 -0.74 5.92
CA THR A 198 -21.88 -1.65 7.06
C THR A 198 -20.43 -2.07 7.24
N LYS A 199 -19.87 -1.81 8.42
CA LYS A 199 -18.53 -2.27 8.79
C LYS A 199 -18.59 -3.70 9.27
N ILE A 200 -17.69 -4.52 8.76
CA ILE A 200 -17.43 -5.90 9.16
C ILE A 200 -15.97 -6.01 9.56
N SER A 201 -15.69 -6.60 10.72
CA SER A 201 -14.35 -7.02 11.10
C SER A 201 -14.24 -8.53 11.04
N GLY A 202 -13.06 -9.02 10.65
CA GLY A 202 -12.75 -10.46 10.60
C GLY A 202 -11.25 -10.67 10.49
N VAL A 203 -10.86 -11.91 10.21
CA VAL A 203 -9.46 -12.28 10.04
C VAL A 203 -9.22 -13.04 8.75
N LEU A 204 -8.06 -12.82 8.14
CA LEU A 204 -7.49 -13.69 7.11
C LEU A 204 -6.44 -14.59 7.76
N THR A 205 -6.32 -15.81 7.27
CA THR A 205 -5.35 -16.81 7.76
C THR A 205 -4.70 -17.55 6.60
N GLY A 206 -3.55 -18.18 6.85
CA GLY A 206 -2.85 -19.04 5.89
C GLY A 206 -2.57 -18.35 4.56
N GLU A 207 -2.67 -19.09 3.46
CA GLU A 207 -2.32 -18.64 2.11
C GLU A 207 -3.01 -17.33 1.68
N ALA A 208 -4.27 -17.11 2.10
CA ALA A 208 -4.98 -15.86 1.76
C ALA A 208 -4.37 -14.65 2.48
N MET A 209 -3.93 -14.81 3.73
CA MET A 209 -3.23 -13.78 4.47
C MET A 209 -1.86 -13.48 3.84
N GLU A 210 -1.06 -14.49 3.57
CA GLU A 210 0.25 -14.38 2.93
C GLU A 210 0.13 -13.64 1.59
N LYS A 211 -0.85 -14.03 0.77
CA LYS A 211 -1.08 -13.40 -0.53
C LYS A 211 -1.52 -11.94 -0.44
N VAL A 212 -2.32 -11.58 0.58
CA VAL A 212 -2.69 -10.17 0.83
C VAL A 212 -1.48 -9.35 1.24
N LEU A 213 -0.63 -9.85 2.12
CA LEU A 213 0.58 -9.15 2.53
C LEU A 213 1.53 -8.95 1.33
N GLU A 214 1.78 -10.01 0.56
CA GLU A 214 2.60 -9.97 -0.66
C GLU A 214 2.09 -8.94 -1.70
N THR A 215 0.76 -8.88 -1.92
CA THR A 215 0.18 -8.02 -2.96
C THR A 215 -0.23 -6.63 -2.48
N SER A 216 -0.15 -6.35 -1.19
CA SER A 216 -0.58 -5.06 -0.62
C SER A 216 0.39 -3.92 -0.86
N GLY A 217 1.66 -4.24 -1.17
CA GLY A 217 2.75 -3.27 -1.21
C GLY A 217 2.99 -2.59 0.15
N ILE A 218 2.61 -3.24 1.26
CA ILE A 218 2.86 -2.72 2.61
C ILE A 218 4.36 -2.69 2.91
N ASP A 219 5.13 -3.58 2.29
CA ASP A 219 6.57 -3.66 2.31
C ASP A 219 7.26 -2.40 1.75
N LEU A 220 6.62 -1.69 0.82
CA LEU A 220 7.15 -0.44 0.26
C LEU A 220 7.40 0.65 1.31
N VAL A 221 6.69 0.61 2.44
CA VAL A 221 6.93 1.57 3.53
C VAL A 221 8.14 1.21 4.39
N PHE A 222 8.65 -0.03 4.30
CA PHE A 222 9.77 -0.52 5.12
C PHE A 222 11.14 -0.22 4.52
N GLY A 223 11.23 -0.10 3.20
CA GLY A 223 12.48 0.24 2.52
C GLY A 223 13.15 1.51 3.05
N GLY A 224 12.35 2.43 3.61
CA GLY A 224 12.84 3.65 4.29
C GLY A 224 13.53 3.41 5.65
N LEU A 225 13.41 2.22 6.25
CA LEU A 225 14.02 1.88 7.54
C LEU A 225 15.37 1.17 7.40
N GLY A 226 15.75 0.82 6.17
CA GLY A 226 17.00 0.08 5.92
C GLY A 226 16.93 -1.39 6.33
N TRP A 227 15.73 -1.94 6.50
CA TRP A 227 15.52 -3.37 6.72
C TRP A 227 15.58 -4.13 5.40
N SER A 228 16.17 -5.33 5.43
CA SER A 228 16.08 -6.22 4.27
C SER A 228 14.69 -6.88 4.25
N LEU A 229 14.15 -7.05 3.05
CA LEU A 229 12.87 -7.74 2.87
C LEU A 229 12.94 -9.18 3.38
N ASP A 230 14.07 -9.88 3.19
CA ASP A 230 14.29 -11.24 3.69
C ASP A 230 14.13 -11.36 5.22
N GLU A 231 14.49 -10.31 5.98
CA GLU A 231 14.32 -10.28 7.44
C GLU A 231 12.86 -10.06 7.82
N LEU A 232 12.15 -9.23 7.06
CA LEU A 232 10.72 -8.98 7.27
C LEU A 232 9.85 -10.17 6.86
N ASP A 233 10.18 -10.85 5.77
CA ASP A 233 9.43 -12.02 5.29
C ASP A 233 9.36 -13.10 6.38
N THR A 234 10.47 -13.37 7.07
CA THR A 234 10.50 -14.35 8.16
C THR A 234 9.53 -13.99 9.30
N GLU A 235 9.41 -12.71 9.64
CA GLU A 235 8.51 -12.27 10.71
C GLU A 235 7.04 -12.19 10.25
N LEU A 236 6.81 -11.83 9.00
CA LEU A 236 5.47 -11.84 8.41
C LEU A 236 4.94 -13.29 8.25
N GLU A 237 5.80 -14.25 7.87
CA GLU A 237 5.49 -15.69 7.82
C GLU A 237 5.10 -16.25 9.21
N ALA A 238 5.59 -15.66 10.30
CA ALA A 238 5.23 -16.05 11.66
C ALA A 238 3.83 -15.58 12.09
N MET A 239 3.14 -14.78 11.26
CA MET A 239 1.75 -14.37 11.57
C MET A 239 0.79 -15.55 11.39
N GLU A 240 -0.06 -15.75 12.38
CA GLU A 240 -1.12 -16.77 12.31
C GLU A 240 -2.41 -16.22 11.68
N GLU A 241 -2.68 -14.92 11.89
CA GLU A 241 -3.89 -14.23 11.40
C GLU A 241 -3.64 -12.75 11.14
N LEU A 242 -4.35 -12.20 10.16
CA LEU A 242 -4.37 -10.78 9.80
C LEU A 242 -5.77 -10.21 10.08
N PRO A 243 -5.94 -9.35 11.10
CA PRO A 243 -7.19 -8.64 11.33
C PRO A 243 -7.51 -7.67 10.19
N VAL A 244 -8.74 -7.74 9.68
CA VAL A 244 -9.19 -6.93 8.55
C VAL A 244 -10.54 -6.30 8.86
N SER A 245 -10.76 -5.06 8.43
CA SER A 245 -12.05 -4.40 8.41
C SER A 245 -12.50 -4.13 6.97
N LEU A 246 -13.77 -4.43 6.66
CA LEU A 246 -14.41 -4.16 5.38
C LEU A 246 -15.59 -3.22 5.58
N TRP A 247 -15.81 -2.30 4.65
CA TRP A 247 -16.99 -1.43 4.61
C TRP A 247 -17.77 -1.67 3.32
N ILE A 248 -18.96 -2.23 3.46
CA ILE A 248 -19.81 -2.65 2.35
C ILE A 248 -21.04 -1.77 2.28
N SER A 249 -21.33 -1.21 1.09
CA SER A 249 -22.52 -0.40 0.85
C SER A 249 -23.80 -1.25 0.88
N PRO A 250 -25.00 -0.62 1.04
CA PRO A 250 -26.27 -1.33 0.92
C PRO A 250 -26.47 -2.04 -0.42
N ASP A 251 -25.85 -1.55 -1.50
CA ASP A 251 -25.90 -2.17 -2.82
C ASP A 251 -24.92 -3.32 -3.01
N GLY A 252 -24.03 -3.53 -2.06
CA GLY A 252 -23.05 -4.63 -2.07
C GLY A 252 -21.67 -4.24 -2.61
N TYR A 253 -21.43 -2.95 -2.88
CA TYR A 253 -20.07 -2.54 -3.24
C TYR A 253 -19.15 -2.57 -2.03
N LEU A 254 -17.94 -3.09 -2.20
CA LEU A 254 -16.85 -2.96 -1.24
C LEU A 254 -16.26 -1.55 -1.38
N ILE A 255 -16.63 -0.67 -0.45
CA ILE A 255 -16.26 0.74 -0.49
C ILE A 255 -14.87 0.96 0.11
N CYS A 256 -14.53 0.21 1.17
CA CYS A 256 -13.24 0.33 1.82
C CYS A 256 -12.83 -1.01 2.44
N TYR A 257 -11.53 -1.26 2.49
CA TYR A 257 -10.95 -2.26 3.38
C TYR A 257 -9.68 -1.72 4.03
N GLU A 258 -9.34 -2.31 5.17
CA GLU A 258 -8.24 -1.82 6.00
C GLU A 258 -7.68 -2.97 6.83
N PHE A 259 -6.36 -3.00 6.97
CA PHE A 259 -5.70 -3.79 8.00
C PHE A 259 -4.59 -3.02 8.68
N ASP A 260 -4.29 -3.42 9.92
CA ASP A 260 -3.28 -2.80 10.77
C ASP A 260 -2.35 -3.91 11.29
N ILE A 261 -1.05 -3.78 11.01
CA ILE A 261 -0.01 -4.72 11.40
C ILE A 261 1.00 -4.10 12.38
N THR A 262 0.62 -3.00 13.04
CA THR A 262 1.50 -2.25 13.95
C THR A 262 2.17 -3.14 15.00
N ASP A 263 1.38 -3.95 15.70
CA ASP A 263 1.90 -4.82 16.76
C ASP A 263 2.85 -5.90 16.22
N ARG A 264 2.60 -6.38 15.01
CA ARG A 264 3.44 -7.39 14.35
C ARG A 264 4.77 -6.79 13.90
N MET A 265 4.72 -5.59 13.35
CA MET A 265 5.93 -4.87 12.96
C MET A 265 6.78 -4.49 14.17
N GLN A 266 6.17 -4.15 15.29
CA GLN A 266 6.92 -3.93 16.55
C GLN A 266 7.59 -5.22 17.00
N ALA A 267 6.89 -6.35 16.96
CA ALA A 267 7.46 -7.65 17.32
C ALA A 267 8.64 -8.05 16.41
N ALA A 268 8.52 -7.80 15.10
CA ALA A 268 9.60 -8.00 14.15
C ALA A 268 10.83 -7.14 14.50
N LEU A 269 10.61 -5.86 14.77
CA LEU A 269 11.67 -4.94 15.17
C LEU A 269 12.39 -5.38 16.46
N ASP A 270 11.62 -5.83 17.47
CA ASP A 270 12.15 -6.31 18.73
C ASP A 270 13.01 -7.58 18.53
N ASN A 271 12.59 -8.49 17.65
CA ASN A 271 13.32 -9.72 17.32
C ASN A 271 14.63 -9.40 16.57
N LEU A 272 14.60 -8.49 15.59
CA LEU A 272 15.78 -8.07 14.82
C LEU A 272 16.81 -7.36 15.69
N SER A 273 16.36 -6.56 16.65
CA SER A 273 17.25 -5.80 17.56
C SER A 273 17.98 -6.67 18.58
N GLY A 274 17.47 -7.87 18.85
CA GLY A 274 18.06 -8.81 19.79
C GLY A 274 18.13 -8.26 21.22
N THR A 275 19.34 -8.26 21.82
CA THR A 275 19.56 -7.76 23.21
C THR A 275 20.09 -6.32 23.24
N GLU A 276 20.28 -5.68 22.10
CA GLU A 276 20.66 -4.27 22.05
C GLU A 276 19.46 -3.39 22.42
N GLU A 277 19.70 -2.27 23.09
CA GLU A 277 18.64 -1.31 23.40
C GLU A 277 18.10 -0.78 22.06
N ASN A 278 16.85 -1.15 21.74
CA ASN A 278 16.18 -0.68 20.55
C ASN A 278 15.59 0.72 20.83
N PHE A 279 16.16 1.73 20.17
CA PHE A 279 15.68 3.11 20.27
C PHE A 279 14.52 3.42 19.31
N GLN A 280 14.11 2.44 18.50
CA GLN A 280 13.02 2.58 17.55
C GLN A 280 11.76 1.91 18.07
N THR A 281 10.62 2.51 17.80
CA THR A 281 9.30 1.96 18.14
C THR A 281 8.36 2.15 16.95
N ILE A 282 7.74 1.08 16.48
CA ILE A 282 6.67 1.17 15.49
C ILE A 282 5.43 1.74 16.19
N VAL A 283 5.02 2.92 15.78
CA VAL A 283 3.84 3.60 16.32
C VAL A 283 2.61 3.21 15.52
N LYS A 284 2.78 3.02 14.20
CA LYS A 284 1.69 2.66 13.29
C LYS A 284 2.21 2.04 12.01
N THR A 285 1.59 0.95 11.58
CA THR A 285 1.76 0.35 10.25
C THR A 285 0.42 -0.13 9.74
N LYS A 286 -0.12 0.54 8.73
CA LYS A 286 -1.49 0.36 8.29
C LYS A 286 -1.63 0.51 6.79
N LEU A 287 -2.50 -0.32 6.18
CA LEU A 287 -3.02 -0.13 4.84
C LEU A 287 -4.51 0.19 4.90
N ARG A 288 -4.93 1.20 4.15
CA ARG A 288 -6.33 1.50 3.87
C ARG A 288 -6.52 1.63 2.37
N VAL A 289 -7.56 0.99 1.84
CA VAL A 289 -7.93 1.06 0.43
C VAL A 289 -9.39 1.48 0.32
N THR A 290 -9.65 2.47 -0.52
CA THR A 290 -11.00 3.00 -0.76
C THR A 290 -11.33 2.90 -2.24
N CYS A 291 -12.48 2.30 -2.58
CA CYS A 291 -12.95 2.07 -3.93
C CYS A 291 -14.13 3.00 -4.27
N SER A 292 -14.17 3.47 -5.51
CA SER A 292 -15.20 4.36 -6.04
C SER A 292 -15.35 4.24 -7.55
N ASN A 293 -16.28 5.01 -8.17
CA ASN A 293 -16.43 5.09 -9.63
C ASN A 293 -16.58 3.73 -10.32
N PHE A 294 -17.34 2.80 -9.69
CA PHE A 294 -17.53 1.44 -10.17
C PHE A 294 -18.21 1.43 -11.55
N ASN A 295 -17.54 0.83 -12.55
CA ASN A 295 -17.96 0.79 -13.95
C ASN A 295 -18.07 2.17 -14.63
N GLU A 296 -17.41 3.21 -14.07
CA GLU A 296 -17.44 4.57 -14.60
C GLU A 296 -16.14 5.01 -15.26
N ILE A 297 -15.07 4.21 -15.12
CA ILE A 297 -13.78 4.51 -15.75
C ILE A 297 -13.87 4.20 -17.24
N SER A 298 -13.68 5.22 -18.06
CA SER A 298 -13.61 5.06 -19.51
C SER A 298 -12.31 4.39 -19.92
N ASP A 299 -12.35 3.63 -21.00
CA ASP A 299 -11.13 3.05 -21.57
C ASP A 299 -10.11 4.16 -21.91
N PHE A 300 -8.84 3.90 -21.63
CA PHE A 300 -7.75 4.82 -21.86
C PHE A 300 -6.58 4.16 -22.57
N GLU A 301 -5.80 4.97 -23.26
CA GLU A 301 -4.53 4.57 -23.88
C GLU A 301 -3.39 5.35 -23.18
N ILE A 302 -2.22 4.72 -23.08
CA ILE A 302 -1.01 5.40 -22.63
C ILE A 302 -0.69 6.52 -23.63
N PRO A 303 -0.44 7.77 -23.15
CA PRO A 303 -0.06 8.86 -24.04
C PRO A 303 1.12 8.49 -24.94
N LYS A 304 1.03 8.83 -26.23
CA LYS A 304 2.04 8.45 -27.22
C LYS A 304 3.42 9.03 -26.94
N GLU A 305 3.47 10.19 -26.34
CA GLU A 305 4.70 10.83 -25.87
C GLU A 305 5.41 9.99 -24.79
N ILE A 306 4.66 9.25 -23.96
CA ILE A 306 5.21 8.34 -22.97
C ILE A 306 5.76 7.10 -23.68
N THR A 307 4.93 6.40 -24.44
CA THR A 307 5.34 5.14 -25.08
C THR A 307 6.48 5.31 -26.08
N SER A 308 6.57 6.47 -26.76
CA SER A 308 7.65 6.74 -27.73
C SER A 308 8.90 7.35 -27.10
N GLY A 309 8.80 7.89 -25.90
CA GLY A 309 9.89 8.57 -25.18
C GLY A 309 10.45 7.76 -24.02
N ALA A 310 9.82 6.65 -23.65
CA ALA A 310 10.30 5.79 -22.59
C ALA A 310 11.63 5.12 -22.97
N VAL A 311 12.52 4.99 -22.00
CA VAL A 311 13.76 4.22 -22.10
C VAL A 311 13.52 2.84 -21.55
N GLU A 312 14.16 1.82 -22.12
CA GLU A 312 14.09 0.49 -21.57
C GLU A 312 14.79 0.47 -20.20
N PHE A 313 14.23 -0.33 -19.32
CA PHE A 313 14.69 -0.39 -17.96
C PHE A 313 16.16 -0.75 -17.80
N GLU A 314 16.66 -1.75 -18.55
CA GLU A 314 18.06 -2.12 -18.52
C GLU A 314 18.99 -0.97 -18.96
N GLU A 315 18.54 -0.13 -19.92
CA GLU A 315 19.29 1.03 -20.38
C GLU A 315 19.31 2.11 -19.28
N PHE A 316 18.15 2.37 -18.66
CA PHE A 316 18.04 3.31 -17.55
C PHE A 316 19.00 2.97 -16.41
N TRP A 317 19.06 1.69 -16.03
CA TRP A 317 19.97 1.23 -14.97
C TRP A 317 21.45 1.34 -15.31
N GLN A 318 21.80 1.07 -16.56
CA GLN A 318 23.19 1.24 -16.99
C GLN A 318 23.66 2.69 -16.95
N GLU A 319 22.75 3.64 -17.13
CA GLU A 319 23.06 5.06 -17.00
C GLU A 319 23.24 5.50 -15.53
N MET A 320 22.60 4.82 -14.59
CA MET A 320 22.62 5.17 -13.16
C MET A 320 23.78 4.56 -12.38
N MET A 321 24.43 3.50 -12.91
CA MET A 321 25.61 2.84 -12.32
C MET A 321 26.91 3.49 -12.75
#